data_87bd4328235322bdb2f25add12a5007b
#
_entry.id   87bd4328235322bdb2f25add12a5007b
#
_cell.length_a   1.000
_cell.length_b   1.000
_cell.length_c   1.000
_cell.angle_alpha   90.00
_cell.angle_beta   90.00
_cell.angle_gamma   90.00
#
_symmetry.space_group_name_H-M   'P 1'
#
loop_
_entity.id
_entity.type
_entity.pdbx_description
1 polymer ?
#
loop_
_entity_poly.entity_id
_entity_poly.type
_entity_poly.pdbx_seq_one_letter_code
_entity_poly.pdbx_strand_id
1 'polypeptide(L)'
;LTEYENIDELNHLACLLSDMSRSDLEKFEAIIDGGEHTSDVKDLINLTYNLDCYDFYPEVEDEEALGRLYLQEFETIPVPEELVNYIDYEAYGRDARINENGHFAPGGYVRGRGGNFVEVYHGVQDIPAEHKVFALPRLNIREQMAAYQEVIDRSSLEGDRHPLVKAQEER
;
A
#
# COMPACT_ATOMS: atom_id res chain seq x y z
N LEU A 1 10.68 5.93 0.81
CA LEU A 1 10.87 5.40 -0.55
C LEU A 1 12.14 5.97 -1.16
N THR A 2 12.91 5.15 -1.86
CA THR A 2 14.16 5.54 -2.49
C THR A 2 13.97 5.84 -3.99
N GLU A 3 14.98 6.48 -4.62
CA GLU A 3 14.98 6.79 -6.05
C GLU A 3 15.03 5.54 -6.97
N TYR A 4 15.30 4.36 -6.39
CA TYR A 4 15.53 3.11 -7.12
C TYR A 4 14.43 2.05 -6.87
N GLU A 5 13.25 2.46 -6.43
CA GLU A 5 12.14 1.52 -6.22
C GLU A 5 11.66 0.91 -7.53
N ASN A 6 11.24 -0.36 -7.47
CA ASN A 6 10.74 -1.06 -8.64
C ASN A 6 9.35 -0.54 -9.03
N ILE A 7 9.18 -0.14 -10.30
CA ILE A 7 7.92 0.44 -10.79
C ILE A 7 6.74 -0.54 -10.71
N ASP A 8 6.99 -1.84 -10.89
CA ASP A 8 5.94 -2.86 -10.78
C ASP A 8 5.50 -3.03 -9.32
N GLU A 9 6.41 -2.90 -8.34
CA GLU A 9 6.07 -2.91 -6.92
C GLU A 9 5.26 -1.68 -6.52
N LEU A 10 5.64 -0.50 -7.00
CA LEU A 10 4.89 0.74 -6.77
C LEU A 10 3.48 0.65 -7.36
N ASN A 11 3.34 0.13 -8.57
CA ASN A 11 2.03 -0.05 -9.19
C ASN A 11 1.20 -1.11 -8.46
N HIS A 12 1.82 -2.19 -8.02
CA HIS A 12 1.14 -3.22 -7.22
C HIS A 12 0.62 -2.64 -5.91
N LEU A 13 1.45 -1.90 -5.17
CA LEU A 13 1.02 -1.19 -3.96
C LEU A 13 -0.15 -0.24 -4.25
N ALA A 14 -0.06 0.56 -5.33
CA ALA A 14 -1.12 1.48 -5.71
C ALA A 14 -2.45 0.75 -6.01
N CYS A 15 -2.41 -0.41 -6.67
CA CYS A 15 -3.59 -1.24 -6.89
C CYS A 15 -4.17 -1.74 -5.56
N LEU A 16 -3.35 -2.28 -4.65
CA LEU A 16 -3.79 -2.74 -3.33
C LEU A 16 -4.45 -1.63 -2.53
N LEU A 17 -3.86 -0.44 -2.50
CA LEU A 17 -4.44 0.72 -1.81
C LEU A 17 -5.76 1.20 -2.45
N SER A 18 -5.89 1.11 -3.78
CA SER A 18 -7.11 1.49 -4.49
C SER A 18 -8.29 0.55 -4.19
N ASP A 19 -8.00 -0.70 -3.86
CA ASP A 19 -9.01 -1.72 -3.53
C ASP A 19 -9.42 -1.69 -2.05
N MET A 20 -8.71 -0.94 -1.20
CA MET A 20 -9.01 -0.82 0.21
C MET A 20 -10.28 -0.04 0.47
N SER A 21 -10.98 -0.40 1.56
CA SER A 21 -12.02 0.46 2.10
C SER A 21 -11.41 1.76 2.65
N ARG A 22 -12.24 2.79 2.77
CA ARG A 22 -11.79 4.06 3.35
C ARG A 22 -11.23 3.90 4.77
N SER A 23 -11.88 3.08 5.59
CA SER A 23 -11.43 2.83 6.97
C SER A 23 -10.10 2.07 7.04
N ASP A 24 -9.86 1.13 6.11
CA ASP A 24 -8.59 0.42 6.04
C ASP A 24 -7.47 1.34 5.55
N LEU A 25 -7.77 2.25 4.63
CA LEU A 25 -6.81 3.24 4.16
C LEU A 25 -6.42 4.22 5.27
N GLU A 26 -7.41 4.75 6.02
CA GLU A 26 -7.16 5.61 7.18
C GLU A 26 -6.30 4.90 8.25
N LYS A 27 -6.57 3.62 8.49
CA LYS A 27 -5.77 2.78 9.39
C LYS A 27 -4.36 2.55 8.86
N PHE A 28 -4.21 2.24 7.57
CA PHE A 28 -2.92 2.06 6.92
C PHE A 28 -2.06 3.33 7.01
N GLU A 29 -2.63 4.50 6.71
CA GLU A 29 -1.96 5.80 6.84
C GLU A 29 -1.52 6.06 8.28
N ALA A 30 -2.37 5.77 9.26
CA ALA A 30 -2.07 5.96 10.66
C ALA A 30 -0.90 5.07 11.16
N ILE A 31 -0.81 3.81 10.69
CA ILE A 31 0.32 2.92 11.01
C ILE A 31 1.63 3.45 10.44
N ILE A 32 1.61 3.92 9.19
CA ILE A 32 2.79 4.49 8.52
C ILE A 32 3.28 5.75 9.25
N ASP A 33 2.36 6.60 9.71
CA ASP A 33 2.71 7.84 10.44
C ASP A 33 3.50 7.52 11.72
N GLY A 34 3.23 6.38 12.35
CA GLY A 34 4.01 5.87 13.48
C GLY A 34 5.41 5.36 13.12
N GLY A 35 5.73 5.28 11.83
CA GLY A 35 7.04 4.85 11.33
C GLY A 35 7.22 3.34 11.29
N GLU A 36 6.17 2.55 11.48
CA GLU A 36 6.23 1.10 11.37
C GLU A 36 6.13 0.64 9.91
N HIS A 37 6.87 -0.39 9.52
CA HIS A 37 6.84 -1.00 8.18
C HIS A 37 7.01 -0.01 7.01
N THR A 38 7.92 0.96 7.17
CA THR A 38 8.15 2.04 6.19
C THR A 38 9.53 2.01 5.55
N SER A 39 10.30 0.93 5.74
CA SER A 39 11.69 0.85 5.27
C SER A 39 11.76 0.84 3.75
N ASP A 40 10.88 0.08 3.08
CA ASP A 40 10.81 -0.04 1.64
C ASP A 40 9.37 -0.32 1.14
N VAL A 41 9.20 -0.44 -0.18
CA VAL A 41 7.90 -0.75 -0.80
C VAL A 41 7.40 -2.14 -0.41
N LYS A 42 8.29 -3.10 -0.20
CA LYS A 42 7.95 -4.46 0.22
C LYS A 42 7.29 -4.46 1.60
N ASP A 43 7.83 -3.67 2.53
CA ASP A 43 7.24 -3.50 3.86
C ASP A 43 5.82 -2.94 3.77
N LEU A 44 5.62 -1.91 2.93
CA LEU A 44 4.30 -1.31 2.71
C LEU A 44 3.31 -2.30 2.08
N ILE A 45 3.75 -3.10 1.10
CA ILE A 45 2.91 -4.15 0.51
C ILE A 45 2.53 -5.18 1.58
N ASN A 46 3.48 -5.65 2.39
CA ASN A 46 3.18 -6.61 3.46
C ASN A 46 2.25 -6.01 4.52
N LEU A 47 2.36 -4.73 4.83
CA LEU A 47 1.46 -4.05 5.75
C LEU A 47 0.00 -4.11 5.25
N THR A 48 -0.25 -4.01 3.94
CA THR A 48 -1.62 -4.11 3.40
C THR A 48 -2.31 -5.45 3.72
N TYR A 49 -1.54 -6.53 3.87
CA TYR A 49 -2.03 -7.86 4.24
C TYR A 49 -2.11 -8.11 5.75
N ASN A 50 -1.64 -7.18 6.56
CA ASN A 50 -1.49 -7.35 8.00
C ASN A 50 -2.18 -6.24 8.83
N LEU A 51 -3.14 -5.53 8.25
CA LEU A 51 -3.87 -4.48 8.96
C LEU A 51 -4.63 -5.00 10.18
N ASP A 52 -4.99 -6.28 10.22
CA ASP A 52 -5.64 -6.93 11.35
C ASP A 52 -4.71 -7.14 12.55
N CYS A 53 -3.40 -7.00 12.36
CA CYS A 53 -2.42 -6.96 13.45
C CYS A 53 -2.49 -5.69 14.30
N TYR A 54 -3.27 -4.70 13.89
CA TYR A 54 -3.40 -3.40 14.53
C TYR A 54 -4.86 -3.09 14.90
N ASP A 55 -5.03 -2.36 15.99
CA ASP A 55 -6.26 -1.65 16.32
C ASP A 55 -6.12 -0.18 15.93
N PHE A 56 -7.16 0.38 15.33
CA PHE A 56 -7.26 1.80 15.01
C PHE A 56 -8.54 2.35 15.63
N TYR A 57 -8.42 3.42 16.40
CA TYR A 57 -9.51 4.12 17.06
C TYR A 57 -9.64 5.51 16.45
N PRO A 58 -10.52 5.69 15.46
CA PRO A 58 -10.74 6.99 14.86
C PRO A 58 -11.26 7.98 15.91
N GLU A 59 -10.94 9.28 15.73
CA GLU A 59 -11.33 10.37 16.62
C GLU A 59 -10.69 10.36 18.02
N VAL A 60 -9.81 9.40 18.34
CA VAL A 60 -9.01 9.39 19.58
C VAL A 60 -7.68 10.08 19.30
N GLU A 61 -7.59 11.38 19.57
CA GLU A 61 -6.47 12.23 19.13
C GLU A 61 -5.49 12.58 20.27
N ASP A 62 -5.86 12.31 21.53
CA ASP A 62 -5.05 12.62 22.69
C ASP A 62 -5.20 11.62 23.84
N GLU A 63 -4.37 11.79 24.88
CA GLU A 63 -4.37 10.92 26.06
C GLU A 63 -5.69 10.98 26.83
N GLU A 64 -6.35 12.14 26.89
CA GLU A 64 -7.63 12.24 27.60
C GLU A 64 -8.73 11.45 26.89
N ALA A 65 -8.82 11.56 25.55
CA ALA A 65 -9.76 10.78 24.74
C ALA A 65 -9.48 9.28 24.86
N LEU A 66 -8.19 8.88 24.84
CA LEU A 66 -7.81 7.49 25.03
C LEU A 66 -8.20 6.95 26.41
N GLY A 67 -7.96 7.73 27.47
CA GLY A 67 -8.34 7.37 28.83
C GLY A 67 -9.87 7.22 28.98
N ARG A 68 -10.63 8.09 28.35
CA ARG A 68 -12.10 7.99 28.30
C ARG A 68 -12.58 6.75 27.56
N LEU A 69 -12.00 6.45 26.40
CA LEU A 69 -12.30 5.25 25.62
C LEU A 69 -12.14 4.00 26.50
N TYR A 70 -11.02 3.86 27.18
CA TYR A 70 -10.74 2.67 28.00
C TYR A 70 -11.61 2.56 29.24
N LEU A 71 -11.84 3.65 29.94
CA LEU A 71 -12.55 3.61 31.23
C LEU A 71 -14.07 3.71 31.05
N GLN A 72 -14.56 4.42 30.04
CA GLN A 72 -15.98 4.64 29.84
C GLN A 72 -16.59 3.71 28.80
N GLU A 73 -15.94 3.50 27.66
CA GLU A 73 -16.50 2.71 26.57
C GLU A 73 -16.15 1.22 26.68
N PHE A 74 -14.90 0.89 27.02
CA PHE A 74 -14.50 -0.51 27.20
C PHE A 74 -14.72 -1.03 28.63
N GLU A 75 -15.13 -0.15 29.53
CA GLU A 75 -15.38 -0.51 30.94
C GLU A 75 -14.25 -1.35 31.55
N THR A 76 -13.00 -1.03 31.19
CA THR A 76 -11.81 -1.78 31.65
C THR A 76 -11.75 -1.85 33.16
N ILE A 77 -12.21 -0.78 33.85
CA ILE A 77 -12.38 -0.68 35.28
C ILE A 77 -13.76 -0.07 35.55
N PRO A 78 -14.64 -0.72 36.35
CA PRO A 78 -15.92 -0.14 36.69
C PRO A 78 -15.71 1.13 37.52
N VAL A 79 -16.13 2.27 36.99
CA VAL A 79 -16.02 3.58 37.65
C VAL A 79 -17.41 3.97 38.17
N PRO A 80 -17.59 4.15 39.50
CA PRO A 80 -18.82 4.69 40.05
C PRO A 80 -19.12 6.10 39.51
N GLU A 81 -20.40 6.40 39.23
CA GLU A 81 -20.78 7.70 38.66
C GLU A 81 -20.29 8.90 39.49
N GLU A 82 -20.23 8.75 40.81
CA GLU A 82 -19.77 9.79 41.72
C GLU A 82 -18.29 10.13 41.55
N LEU A 83 -17.49 9.21 40.99
CA LEU A 83 -16.05 9.37 40.81
C LEU A 83 -15.65 9.78 39.40
N VAL A 84 -16.53 9.72 38.40
CA VAL A 84 -16.24 10.04 37.00
C VAL A 84 -15.59 11.41 36.83
N ASN A 85 -16.04 12.42 37.58
CA ASN A 85 -15.50 13.80 37.50
C ASN A 85 -14.17 13.99 38.25
N TYR A 86 -13.70 12.98 38.97
CA TYR A 86 -12.46 13.04 39.77
C TYR A 86 -11.35 12.20 39.15
N ILE A 87 -11.59 11.55 38.01
CA ILE A 87 -10.61 10.73 37.31
C ILE A 87 -9.73 11.60 36.42
N ASP A 88 -8.43 11.38 36.52
CA ASP A 88 -7.44 11.92 35.61
C ASP A 88 -7.34 10.99 34.37
N TYR A 89 -8.22 11.24 33.39
CA TYR A 89 -8.27 10.47 32.14
C TYR A 89 -7.00 10.63 31.32
N GLU A 90 -6.39 11.82 31.33
CA GLU A 90 -5.13 12.08 30.60
C GLU A 90 -3.99 11.22 31.16
N ALA A 91 -3.83 11.17 32.50
CA ALA A 91 -2.82 10.33 33.11
C ALA A 91 -3.04 8.84 32.78
N TYR A 92 -4.28 8.37 32.85
CA TYR A 92 -4.60 6.98 32.53
C TYR A 92 -4.33 6.66 31.05
N GLY A 93 -4.76 7.51 30.12
CA GLY A 93 -4.53 7.31 28.68
C GLY A 93 -3.05 7.35 28.32
N ARG A 94 -2.27 8.22 28.94
CA ARG A 94 -0.81 8.27 28.75
C ARG A 94 -0.15 6.96 29.19
N ASP A 95 -0.53 6.42 30.36
CA ASP A 95 0.02 5.17 30.85
C ASP A 95 -0.41 3.99 29.95
N ALA A 96 -1.66 3.97 29.48
CA ALA A 96 -2.14 2.98 28.53
C ALA A 96 -1.34 3.03 27.22
N ARG A 97 -1.17 4.20 26.62
CA ARG A 97 -0.39 4.38 25.38
C ARG A 97 1.05 3.87 25.52
N ILE A 98 1.70 4.19 26.63
CA ILE A 98 3.09 3.75 26.89
C ILE A 98 3.16 2.22 27.04
N ASN A 99 2.22 1.64 27.79
CA ASN A 99 2.19 0.19 28.02
C ASN A 99 1.91 -0.63 26.76
N GLU A 100 1.14 -0.07 25.83
CA GLU A 100 0.75 -0.72 24.57
C GLU A 100 1.68 -0.38 23.41
N ASN A 101 2.62 0.53 23.62
CA ASN A 101 3.48 1.10 22.58
C ASN A 101 2.66 1.69 21.42
N GLY A 102 1.50 2.29 21.74
CA GLY A 102 0.64 2.93 20.75
C GLY A 102 1.06 4.36 20.46
N HIS A 103 0.55 4.91 19.37
CA HIS A 103 0.82 6.29 18.96
C HIS A 103 -0.44 6.97 18.44
N PHE A 104 -0.46 8.30 18.52
CA PHE A 104 -1.46 9.14 17.88
C PHE A 104 -0.99 9.49 16.48
N ALA A 105 -1.90 9.32 15.51
CA ALA A 105 -1.72 9.71 14.13
C ALA A 105 -2.83 10.69 13.71
N PRO A 106 -2.69 11.39 12.60
CA PRO A 106 -3.78 12.16 12.05
C PRO A 106 -5.04 11.28 11.87
N GLY A 107 -6.12 11.65 12.56
CA GLY A 107 -7.40 10.95 12.51
C GLY A 107 -7.63 9.86 13.54
N GLY A 108 -6.67 9.56 14.44
CA GLY A 108 -6.93 8.61 15.51
C GLY A 108 -5.71 8.02 16.22
N TYR A 109 -5.97 7.03 17.05
CA TYR A 109 -4.97 6.31 17.83
C TYR A 109 -4.76 4.90 17.27
N VAL A 110 -3.50 4.48 17.15
CA VAL A 110 -3.10 3.15 16.65
C VAL A 110 -2.30 2.41 17.71
N ARG A 111 -2.58 1.11 17.81
CA ARG A 111 -1.76 0.18 18.60
C ARG A 111 -1.65 -1.18 17.92
N GLY A 112 -0.54 -1.88 18.16
CA GLY A 112 -0.39 -3.28 17.79
C GLY A 112 -1.23 -4.21 18.69
N ARG A 113 -1.90 -5.19 18.07
CA ARG A 113 -2.67 -6.24 18.80
C ARG A 113 -1.79 -7.38 19.31
N GLY A 114 -0.48 -7.35 19.01
CA GLY A 114 0.44 -8.45 19.32
C GLY A 114 0.23 -9.70 18.45
N GLY A 115 -0.45 -9.56 17.32
CA GLY A 115 -0.61 -10.60 16.32
C GLY A 115 0.70 -10.92 15.58
N ASN A 116 0.75 -12.10 14.92
CA ASN A 116 1.88 -12.44 14.07
C ASN A 116 1.77 -11.68 12.75
N PHE A 117 2.64 -10.71 12.54
CA PHE A 117 2.84 -10.11 11.23
C PHE A 117 3.42 -11.16 10.27
N VAL A 118 2.74 -11.42 9.17
CA VAL A 118 3.11 -12.46 8.21
C VAL A 118 3.64 -11.81 6.93
N GLU A 119 4.87 -12.14 6.56
CA GLU A 119 5.41 -11.73 5.28
C GLU A 119 4.77 -12.56 4.16
N VAL A 120 3.81 -11.97 3.45
CA VAL A 120 3.05 -12.60 2.35
C VAL A 120 3.72 -12.31 1.01
N TYR A 121 4.19 -11.08 0.85
CA TYR A 121 4.88 -10.63 -0.35
C TYR A 121 6.40 -10.73 -0.18
N HIS A 122 7.08 -11.44 -1.09
CA HIS A 122 8.52 -11.69 -1.01
C HIS A 122 9.32 -10.95 -2.09
N GLY A 123 8.65 -10.45 -3.14
CA GLY A 123 9.29 -9.67 -4.19
C GLY A 123 8.53 -9.72 -5.53
N VAL A 124 9.13 -9.15 -6.56
CA VAL A 124 8.53 -8.90 -7.90
C VAL A 124 7.89 -10.13 -8.56
N GLN A 125 8.36 -11.34 -8.25
CA GLN A 125 7.80 -12.59 -8.76
C GLN A 125 6.37 -12.84 -8.28
N ASP A 126 5.98 -12.30 -7.12
CA ASP A 126 4.67 -12.48 -6.51
C ASP A 126 3.63 -11.49 -7.06
N ILE A 127 4.07 -10.50 -7.83
CA ILE A 127 3.18 -9.49 -8.43
C ILE A 127 2.33 -10.13 -9.53
N PRO A 128 0.98 -10.03 -9.43
CA PRO A 128 0.07 -10.43 -10.48
C PRO A 128 0.39 -9.76 -11.82
N ALA A 129 0.17 -10.46 -12.94
CA ALA A 129 0.53 -9.96 -14.26
C ALA A 129 -0.22 -8.66 -14.62
N GLU A 130 -1.45 -8.52 -14.15
CA GLU A 130 -2.29 -7.32 -14.31
C GLU A 130 -1.77 -6.08 -13.60
N HIS A 131 -0.94 -6.27 -12.55
CA HIS A 131 -0.32 -5.17 -11.79
C HIS A 131 1.06 -4.79 -12.32
N LYS A 132 1.59 -5.49 -13.35
CA LYS A 132 2.88 -5.17 -13.95
C LYS A 132 2.71 -4.12 -15.05
N VAL A 133 3.46 -3.02 -14.92
CA VAL A 133 3.40 -1.89 -15.88
C VAL A 133 3.86 -2.31 -17.27
N PHE A 134 4.85 -3.21 -17.35
CA PHE A 134 5.41 -3.73 -18.59
C PHE A 134 5.16 -5.24 -18.74
N ALA A 135 3.95 -5.69 -18.37
CA ALA A 135 3.56 -7.06 -18.66
C ALA A 135 3.44 -7.25 -20.18
N LEU A 136 4.55 -7.59 -20.80
CA LEU A 136 4.50 -8.16 -22.16
C LEU A 136 3.70 -9.47 -22.06
N PRO A 137 2.62 -9.63 -22.85
CA PRO A 137 1.90 -10.89 -22.88
C PRO A 137 2.94 -12.00 -23.15
N ARG A 138 2.97 -13.03 -22.30
CA ARG A 138 3.81 -14.21 -22.55
C ARG A 138 3.19 -14.95 -23.73
N LEU A 139 3.44 -14.42 -24.93
CA LEU A 139 3.10 -15.10 -26.17
C LEU A 139 3.83 -16.46 -26.17
N ASN A 140 3.15 -17.53 -26.46
CA ASN A 140 3.81 -18.80 -26.71
C ASN A 140 4.72 -18.68 -27.95
N ILE A 141 5.67 -19.60 -28.15
CA ILE A 141 6.66 -19.52 -29.23
C ILE A 141 5.98 -19.34 -30.60
N ARG A 142 4.82 -19.96 -30.83
CA ARG A 142 4.09 -19.82 -32.10
C ARG A 142 3.52 -18.40 -32.28
N GLU A 143 2.98 -17.83 -31.23
CA GLU A 143 2.44 -16.45 -31.23
C GLU A 143 3.57 -15.43 -31.41
N GLN A 144 4.74 -15.65 -30.77
CA GLN A 144 5.91 -14.82 -30.97
C GLN A 144 6.38 -14.88 -32.44
N MET A 145 6.48 -16.08 -33.00
CA MET A 145 6.88 -16.25 -34.40
C MET A 145 5.87 -15.62 -35.38
N ALA A 146 4.56 -15.73 -35.10
CA ALA A 146 3.52 -15.11 -35.91
C ALA A 146 3.61 -13.57 -35.84
N ALA A 147 3.85 -13.01 -34.66
CA ALA A 147 4.05 -11.57 -34.51
C ALA A 147 5.31 -11.05 -35.24
N TYR A 148 6.41 -11.79 -35.16
CA TYR A 148 7.62 -11.45 -35.91
C TYR A 148 7.41 -11.57 -37.43
N GLN A 149 6.67 -12.57 -37.89
CA GLN A 149 6.36 -12.72 -39.31
C GLN A 149 5.52 -11.56 -39.83
N GLU A 150 4.53 -11.10 -39.06
CA GLU A 150 3.71 -9.94 -39.42
C GLU A 150 4.52 -8.64 -39.52
N VAL A 151 5.51 -8.44 -38.64
CA VAL A 151 6.42 -7.29 -38.69
C VAL A 151 7.30 -7.35 -39.94
N ILE A 152 7.84 -8.54 -40.29
CA ILE A 152 8.67 -8.73 -41.50
C ILE A 152 7.84 -8.47 -42.76
N ASP A 153 6.62 -9.01 -42.84
CA ASP A 153 5.74 -8.84 -43.99
C ASP A 153 5.37 -7.34 -44.18
N ARG A 154 5.10 -6.62 -43.06
CA ARG A 154 4.81 -5.20 -43.10
C ARG A 154 6.01 -4.36 -43.56
N SER A 155 7.22 -4.67 -43.09
CA SER A 155 8.45 -3.97 -43.51
C SER A 155 8.82 -4.26 -44.96
N SER A 156 8.51 -5.46 -45.48
CA SER A 156 8.70 -5.83 -46.86
C SER A 156 7.77 -5.05 -47.82
N LEU A 157 6.54 -4.78 -47.37
CA LEU A 157 5.54 -3.99 -48.14
C LEU A 157 5.87 -2.49 -48.15
N GLU A 158 6.58 -1.97 -47.13
CA GLU A 158 7.04 -0.58 -47.12
C GLU A 158 8.31 -0.36 -47.96
N GLY A 159 9.20 -1.37 -48.09
CA GLY A 159 10.41 -1.33 -48.91
C GLY A 159 10.14 -1.23 -50.42
N ASP A 160 8.98 -1.70 -50.90
CA ASP A 160 8.64 -1.70 -52.34
C ASP A 160 8.03 -0.37 -52.83
N ARG A 161 7.87 0.64 -51.94
CA ARG A 161 7.30 1.95 -52.30
C ARG A 161 8.30 3.06 -52.54
N HIS A 162 9.56 2.74 -52.81
CA HIS A 162 10.52 3.77 -53.22
C HIS A 162 10.53 3.89 -54.78
N PRO A 163 9.93 4.93 -55.39
CA PRO A 163 10.02 5.13 -56.81
C PRO A 163 11.42 5.55 -57.20
N LEU A 164 12.02 4.79 -58.11
CA LEU A 164 13.23 5.18 -58.82
C LEU A 164 13.01 6.52 -59.54
N VAL A 165 13.58 7.59 -59.00
CA VAL A 165 13.68 8.85 -59.70
C VAL A 165 14.69 8.61 -60.85
N LYS A 166 14.17 8.47 -62.07
CA LYS A 166 15.01 8.50 -63.27
C LYS A 166 15.61 9.90 -63.40
N ALA A 167 16.93 10.00 -63.29
CA ALA A 167 17.66 11.15 -63.75
C ALA A 167 17.51 11.25 -65.27
N GLN A 168 16.88 12.30 -65.74
CA GLN A 168 16.96 12.72 -67.13
C GLN A 168 18.16 13.61 -67.25
N GLU A 169 19.20 13.10 -67.93
CA GLU A 169 20.21 13.92 -68.62
C GLU A 169 19.55 14.65 -69.77
N GLU A 170 19.65 15.96 -69.79
CA GLU A 170 19.56 16.76 -71.00
C GLU A 170 20.69 17.78 -71.07
N ARG A 171 21.48 17.64 -72.09
CA ARG A 171 22.31 18.46 -72.90
C ARG A 171 22.46 19.95 -72.58
#